data_a87c1664648b565a1c97fea2d4ab2b83
#
_entry.id   a87c1664648b565a1c97fea2d4ab2b83
#
_cell.length_a   1.000
_cell.length_b   1.000
_cell.length_c   1.000
_cell.angle_alpha   90.00
_cell.angle_beta   90.00
_cell.angle_gamma   90.00
#
_symmetry.space_group_name_H-M   'P 1'
#
loop_
_entity.id
_entity.type
_entity.pdbx_description
1 polymer ?
#
loop_
_entity_poly.entity_id
_entity_poly.type
_entity_poly.pdbx_seq_one_letter_code
_entity_poly.pdbx_strand_id
1 'polypeptide(L)'
;MKKNYSKLFTMLLAVSIAALAGCSKDDNEQEGPKLDVVFTALTSTGSLQTYNANNLSAAQNAKNITGLQAGEMILGIDYRPATGQLYGLGSSSRIYVIDMNGVATAVGTAAFSPALSGNVAGFDFNPTVDRIRVVTTSGQNLRLNPETGAVQVTDGSINGVTGAMISSVAYTNSMAGATSTVLFDIDASANKLYKQDPPNDGKLVEVGNLGLSTPGTDSSFDISASGIAIASVNSGTSSVLYQVNLENGSTTKLGTFPATIMGLAIPSK
;
A
#
# COMPACT_ATOMS: atom_id res chain seq x y z
N MET A 1 -36.13 1.46 96.92
CA MET A 1 -36.91 1.02 95.77
C MET A 1 -36.50 1.83 94.57
N LYS A 2 -35.96 1.21 93.58
CA LYS A 2 -35.84 1.44 92.16
C LYS A 2 -34.46 0.88 91.69
N LYS A 3 -34.55 -0.22 91.00
CA LYS A 3 -33.42 -0.94 90.37
C LYS A 3 -33.11 -0.19 89.06
N ASN A 4 -31.85 0.17 88.81
CA ASN A 4 -31.40 0.63 87.54
C ASN A 4 -30.55 -0.48 86.88
N TYR A 5 -31.03 -0.94 85.71
CA TYR A 5 -30.32 -1.88 84.87
C TYR A 5 -29.39 -1.09 83.94
N SER A 6 -28.09 -1.36 84.11
CA SER A 6 -27.10 -0.89 83.13
C SER A 6 -27.13 -1.78 81.89
N LYS A 7 -27.39 -1.15 80.74
CA LYS A 7 -27.34 -1.81 79.43
C LYS A 7 -25.91 -1.73 78.92
N LEU A 8 -25.30 -2.91 78.84
CA LEU A 8 -24.00 -3.10 78.16
C LEU A 8 -24.21 -3.01 76.66
N PHE A 9 -23.56 -2.02 76.02
CA PHE A 9 -23.66 -1.79 74.57
C PHE A 9 -22.43 -2.46 73.93
N THR A 10 -22.64 -3.60 73.29
CA THR A 10 -21.58 -4.33 72.54
C THR A 10 -21.43 -3.70 71.20
N MET A 11 -20.30 -3.04 70.96
CA MET A 11 -19.96 -2.40 69.69
C MET A 11 -19.38 -3.44 68.71
N LEU A 12 -20.18 -3.82 67.68
CA LEU A 12 -19.73 -4.71 66.62
C LEU A 12 -18.95 -3.89 65.61
N LEU A 13 -17.64 -4.16 65.51
CA LEU A 13 -16.74 -3.57 64.52
C LEU A 13 -16.93 -4.32 63.20
N ALA A 14 -17.64 -3.72 62.24
CA ALA A 14 -17.76 -4.22 60.88
C ALA A 14 -16.51 -3.86 60.08
N VAL A 15 -15.66 -4.83 59.81
CA VAL A 15 -14.53 -4.69 58.88
C VAL A 15 -15.07 -4.77 57.47
N SER A 16 -15.14 -3.61 56.75
CA SER A 16 -15.46 -3.56 55.35
C SER A 16 -14.21 -3.94 54.53
N ILE A 17 -14.21 -5.13 53.96
CA ILE A 17 -13.23 -5.53 52.94
C ILE A 17 -13.65 -4.83 51.62
N ALA A 18 -12.96 -3.73 51.26
CA ALA A 18 -13.06 -3.17 49.92
C ALA A 18 -12.34 -4.11 48.93
N ALA A 19 -13.12 -4.90 48.19
CA ALA A 19 -12.61 -5.61 47.02
C ALA A 19 -12.23 -4.56 45.97
N LEU A 20 -10.95 -4.31 45.77
CA LEU A 20 -10.40 -3.63 44.60
C LEU A 20 -10.67 -4.54 43.40
N ALA A 21 -11.78 -4.33 42.71
CA ALA A 21 -11.97 -4.81 41.33
C ALA A 21 -10.96 -4.08 40.48
N GLY A 22 -9.81 -4.70 40.23
CA GLY A 22 -8.90 -4.29 39.21
C GLY A 22 -9.64 -4.45 37.87
N CYS A 23 -10.02 -3.35 37.24
CA CYS A 23 -10.29 -3.34 35.81
C CYS A 23 -8.97 -3.69 35.11
N SER A 24 -8.78 -4.96 34.76
CA SER A 24 -7.93 -5.30 33.64
C SER A 24 -8.57 -4.63 32.43
N LYS A 25 -7.93 -3.60 31.86
CA LYS A 25 -8.16 -3.24 30.47
C LYS A 25 -7.77 -4.48 29.68
N ASP A 26 -8.76 -5.25 29.27
CA ASP A 26 -8.63 -6.10 28.12
C ASP A 26 -8.45 -5.15 26.93
N ASP A 27 -7.20 -4.89 26.57
CA ASP A 27 -6.83 -4.36 25.26
C ASP A 27 -7.11 -5.48 24.25
N ASN A 28 -8.39 -5.81 24.05
CA ASN A 28 -8.86 -6.49 22.86
C ASN A 28 -8.69 -5.47 21.72
N GLU A 29 -7.46 -5.33 21.20
CA GLU A 29 -7.30 -4.90 19.83
C GLU A 29 -8.14 -5.87 19.00
N GLN A 30 -9.27 -5.40 18.53
CA GLN A 30 -10.13 -6.16 17.65
C GLN A 30 -9.27 -6.47 16.42
N GLU A 31 -8.76 -7.73 16.32
CA GLU A 31 -8.04 -8.19 15.15
C GLU A 31 -8.91 -7.84 13.94
N GLY A 32 -8.40 -7.01 13.04
CA GLY A 32 -9.07 -6.68 11.80
C GLY A 32 -9.39 -7.94 11.00
N PRO A 33 -10.20 -7.86 9.95
CA PRO A 33 -10.54 -9.02 9.15
C PRO A 33 -9.27 -9.70 8.64
N LYS A 34 -9.14 -11.02 8.87
CA LYS A 34 -7.99 -11.80 8.40
C LYS A 34 -8.07 -11.92 6.88
N LEU A 35 -7.12 -11.29 6.20
CA LEU A 35 -7.00 -11.32 4.75
C LEU A 35 -5.78 -12.15 4.36
N ASP A 36 -6.02 -13.38 3.86
CA ASP A 36 -4.94 -14.29 3.46
C ASP A 36 -4.42 -13.94 2.07
N VAL A 37 -3.58 -12.91 2.00
CA VAL A 37 -2.91 -12.47 0.77
C VAL A 37 -1.41 -12.36 1.04
N VAL A 38 -0.63 -13.07 0.24
CA VAL A 38 0.83 -12.98 0.22
C VAL A 38 1.24 -11.95 -0.83
N PHE A 39 2.13 -11.05 -0.46
CA PHE A 39 2.63 -10.00 -1.35
C PHE A 39 4.11 -9.69 -1.07
N THR A 40 4.76 -9.09 -2.04
CA THR A 40 6.11 -8.52 -1.90
C THR A 40 6.02 -7.06 -1.56
N ALA A 41 6.76 -6.63 -0.55
CA ALA A 41 6.91 -5.23 -0.16
C ALA A 41 8.35 -4.77 -0.41
N LEU A 42 8.48 -3.58 -0.98
CA LEU A 42 9.73 -2.84 -1.11
C LEU A 42 9.86 -1.88 0.07
N THR A 43 10.94 -1.99 0.84
CA THR A 43 11.21 -1.06 1.93
C THR A 43 11.98 0.18 1.45
N SER A 44 11.92 1.27 2.22
CA SER A 44 12.71 2.49 1.97
C SER A 44 14.22 2.28 2.01
N THR A 45 14.68 1.18 2.56
CA THR A 45 16.10 0.77 2.58
C THR A 45 16.52 -0.05 1.37
N GLY A 46 15.61 -0.25 0.37
CA GLY A 46 15.89 -1.02 -0.83
C GLY A 46 15.90 -2.53 -0.62
N SER A 47 15.13 -3.03 0.35
CA SER A 47 14.96 -4.46 0.60
C SER A 47 13.59 -4.93 0.12
N LEU A 48 13.54 -6.04 -0.59
CA LEU A 48 12.32 -6.78 -0.88
C LEU A 48 12.03 -7.74 0.27
N GLN A 49 10.78 -7.75 0.72
CA GLN A 49 10.32 -8.60 1.82
C GLN A 49 8.97 -9.20 1.46
N THR A 50 8.78 -10.47 1.76
CA THR A 50 7.48 -11.14 1.57
C THR A 50 6.68 -11.08 2.88
N TYR A 51 5.43 -10.65 2.79
CA TYR A 51 4.48 -10.61 3.89
C TYR A 51 3.20 -11.39 3.56
N ASN A 52 2.52 -11.80 4.60
CA ASN A 52 1.11 -12.14 4.53
C ASN A 52 0.30 -11.01 5.19
N ALA A 53 -0.78 -10.57 4.58
CA ALA A 53 -1.61 -9.47 5.09
C ALA A 53 -2.19 -9.76 6.50
N ASN A 54 -2.29 -11.04 6.89
CA ASN A 54 -2.67 -11.47 8.24
C ASN A 54 -1.57 -11.29 9.28
N ASN A 55 -0.31 -11.10 8.87
CA ASN A 55 0.82 -10.99 9.80
C ASN A 55 1.95 -10.13 9.20
N LEU A 56 1.97 -8.87 9.57
CA LEU A 56 2.99 -7.90 9.12
C LEU A 56 4.21 -7.84 10.03
N SER A 57 4.19 -8.49 11.19
CA SER A 57 5.32 -8.49 12.12
C SER A 57 6.46 -9.42 11.71
N ALA A 58 6.20 -10.37 10.81
CA ALA A 58 7.12 -11.41 10.38
C ALA A 58 7.39 -11.33 8.87
N ALA A 59 8.31 -10.46 8.47
CA ALA A 59 8.82 -10.44 7.10
C ALA A 59 9.55 -11.75 6.79
N GLN A 60 9.31 -12.31 5.61
CA GLN A 60 10.01 -13.47 5.10
C GLN A 60 10.86 -13.10 3.89
N ASN A 61 11.86 -13.91 3.60
CA ASN A 61 12.67 -13.82 2.37
C ASN A 61 13.26 -12.42 2.09
N ALA A 62 13.69 -11.70 3.14
CA ALA A 62 14.30 -10.38 2.97
C ALA A 62 15.54 -10.45 2.06
N LYS A 63 15.54 -9.65 0.99
CA LYS A 63 16.63 -9.54 0.01
C LYS A 63 16.91 -8.08 -0.30
N ASN A 64 18.14 -7.64 -0.14
CA ASN A 64 18.53 -6.31 -0.60
C ASN A 64 18.62 -6.28 -2.12
N ILE A 65 18.09 -5.22 -2.73
CA ILE A 65 18.21 -5.03 -4.17
C ILE A 65 19.64 -4.64 -4.51
N THR A 66 20.20 -5.31 -5.51
CA THR A 66 21.53 -5.05 -6.06
C THR A 66 21.45 -4.89 -7.58
N GLY A 67 22.51 -4.43 -8.24
CA GLY A 67 22.54 -4.29 -9.70
C GLY A 67 21.93 -3.00 -10.24
N LEU A 68 21.52 -2.07 -9.37
CA LEU A 68 21.06 -0.74 -9.77
C LEU A 68 22.23 0.16 -10.18
N GLN A 69 21.95 1.27 -10.86
CA GLN A 69 22.93 2.32 -11.09
C GLN A 69 23.39 2.93 -9.76
N ALA A 70 24.58 3.54 -9.75
CA ALA A 70 25.11 4.17 -8.55
C ALA A 70 24.18 5.27 -8.03
N GLY A 71 23.77 5.16 -6.75
CA GLY A 71 22.87 6.12 -6.10
C GLY A 71 21.40 6.01 -6.51
N GLU A 72 21.01 5.01 -7.30
CA GLU A 72 19.63 4.79 -7.71
C GLU A 72 18.85 4.01 -6.66
N MET A 73 17.56 4.30 -6.55
CA MET A 73 16.59 3.59 -5.73
C MET A 73 15.45 3.08 -6.61
N ILE A 74 14.78 2.01 -6.18
CA ILE A 74 13.50 1.59 -6.75
C ILE A 74 12.39 2.39 -6.08
N LEU A 75 11.49 2.97 -6.88
CA LEU A 75 10.36 3.80 -6.44
C LEU A 75 9.04 3.04 -6.39
N GLY A 76 8.89 1.97 -7.16
CA GLY A 76 7.70 1.15 -7.23
C GLY A 76 8.03 -0.22 -7.81
N ILE A 77 7.23 -1.20 -7.48
CA ILE A 77 7.35 -2.59 -7.97
C ILE A 77 6.00 -3.12 -8.38
N ASP A 78 5.98 -4.01 -9.39
CA ASP A 78 4.82 -4.81 -9.74
C ASP A 78 5.22 -6.09 -10.45
N TYR A 79 4.36 -7.12 -10.36
CA TYR A 79 4.51 -8.35 -11.12
C TYR A 79 3.88 -8.22 -12.49
N ARG A 80 4.66 -8.45 -13.55
CA ARG A 80 4.13 -8.50 -14.92
C ARG A 80 3.19 -9.70 -15.09
N PRO A 81 1.91 -9.52 -15.32
CA PRO A 81 0.95 -10.63 -15.41
C PRO A 81 1.27 -11.64 -16.49
N ALA A 82 1.84 -11.20 -17.62
CA ALA A 82 2.18 -12.06 -18.74
C ALA A 82 3.29 -13.06 -18.44
N THR A 83 4.21 -12.76 -17.51
CA THR A 83 5.41 -13.59 -17.25
C THR A 83 5.60 -13.99 -15.79
N GLY A 84 4.92 -13.30 -14.84
CA GLY A 84 5.11 -13.49 -13.40
C GLY A 84 6.44 -12.93 -12.87
N GLN A 85 7.20 -12.19 -13.67
CA GLN A 85 8.45 -11.55 -13.23
C GLN A 85 8.16 -10.27 -12.45
N LEU A 86 8.95 -10.01 -11.40
CA LEU A 86 8.89 -8.75 -10.66
C LEU A 86 9.67 -7.68 -11.43
N TYR A 87 9.01 -6.56 -11.66
CA TYR A 87 9.59 -5.36 -12.26
C TYR A 87 9.72 -4.26 -11.24
N GLY A 88 10.65 -3.33 -11.48
CA GLY A 88 10.86 -2.16 -10.63
C GLY A 88 11.10 -0.90 -11.45
N LEU A 89 10.58 0.22 -10.95
CA LEU A 89 10.81 1.56 -11.49
C LEU A 89 11.97 2.21 -10.74
N GLY A 90 13.06 2.46 -11.44
CA GLY A 90 14.24 3.13 -10.89
C GLY A 90 14.09 4.66 -10.89
N SER A 91 14.65 5.30 -9.87
CA SER A 91 14.63 6.77 -9.70
C SER A 91 15.40 7.51 -10.80
N SER A 92 16.26 6.85 -11.55
CA SER A 92 16.96 7.39 -12.72
C SER A 92 16.21 7.20 -14.05
N SER A 93 14.88 6.95 -14.00
CA SER A 93 14.05 6.74 -15.20
C SER A 93 14.43 5.45 -15.94
N ARG A 94 14.66 4.37 -15.21
CA ARG A 94 14.96 3.04 -15.75
C ARG A 94 13.93 2.03 -15.26
N ILE A 95 13.75 0.99 -16.07
CA ILE A 95 12.97 -0.19 -15.69
C ILE A 95 13.93 -1.34 -15.41
N TYR A 96 13.61 -2.11 -14.38
CA TYR A 96 14.38 -3.29 -13.97
C TYR A 96 13.49 -4.52 -13.91
N VAL A 97 14.04 -5.69 -14.24
CA VAL A 97 13.53 -6.98 -13.80
C VAL A 97 14.34 -7.37 -12.57
N ILE A 98 13.66 -7.78 -11.50
CA ILE A 98 14.29 -8.13 -10.23
C ILE A 98 14.04 -9.62 -9.97
N ASP A 99 15.10 -10.39 -9.80
CA ASP A 99 14.96 -11.82 -9.52
C ASP A 99 14.66 -12.13 -8.04
N MET A 100 14.44 -13.41 -7.74
CA MET A 100 14.14 -13.87 -6.38
C MET A 100 15.29 -13.67 -5.37
N ASN A 101 16.52 -13.37 -5.84
CA ASN A 101 17.67 -13.07 -5.00
C ASN A 101 17.85 -11.56 -4.78
N GLY A 102 16.97 -10.72 -5.36
CA GLY A 102 17.07 -9.28 -5.31
C GLY A 102 18.02 -8.68 -6.35
N VAL A 103 18.48 -9.45 -7.34
CA VAL A 103 19.34 -8.93 -8.39
C VAL A 103 18.49 -8.23 -9.45
N ALA A 104 18.69 -6.92 -9.59
CA ALA A 104 18.04 -6.10 -10.59
C ALA A 104 18.84 -6.06 -11.88
N THR A 105 18.19 -6.34 -13.00
CA THR A 105 18.75 -6.24 -14.34
C THR A 105 17.98 -5.17 -15.12
N ALA A 106 18.69 -4.16 -15.64
CA ALA A 106 18.06 -3.10 -16.39
C ALA A 106 17.40 -3.62 -17.67
N VAL A 107 16.18 -3.17 -17.94
CA VAL A 107 15.48 -3.39 -19.20
C VAL A 107 15.87 -2.28 -20.16
N GLY A 108 16.44 -2.67 -21.28
CA GLY A 108 17.01 -1.70 -22.24
C GLY A 108 18.38 -1.17 -21.82
N THR A 109 18.95 -0.29 -22.65
CA THR A 109 20.33 0.21 -22.50
C THR A 109 20.44 1.60 -21.89
N ALA A 110 19.35 2.36 -21.84
CA ALA A 110 19.33 3.76 -21.42
C ALA A 110 18.14 4.06 -20.50
N ALA A 111 18.21 5.19 -19.81
CA ALA A 111 17.04 5.76 -19.15
C ALA A 111 15.98 6.10 -20.18
N PHE A 112 14.70 5.97 -19.82
CA PHE A 112 13.61 6.36 -20.72
C PHE A 112 13.45 7.88 -20.81
N SER A 113 12.85 8.32 -21.91
CA SER A 113 12.54 9.74 -22.17
C SER A 113 11.09 9.86 -22.62
N PRO A 114 10.31 10.86 -22.10
CA PRO A 114 10.72 11.86 -21.11
C PRO A 114 11.05 11.23 -19.76
N ALA A 115 11.98 11.82 -19.03
CA ALA A 115 12.37 11.35 -17.70
C ALA A 115 11.22 11.50 -16.68
N LEU A 116 11.31 10.77 -15.56
CA LEU A 116 10.37 10.91 -14.44
C LEU A 116 10.35 12.36 -13.94
N SER A 117 9.16 12.84 -13.70
CA SER A 117 8.91 14.13 -13.07
C SER A 117 8.52 13.91 -11.60
N GLY A 118 9.51 13.99 -10.69
CA GLY A 118 9.31 13.74 -9.26
C GLY A 118 9.76 12.35 -8.81
N ASN A 119 9.69 12.12 -7.49
CA ASN A 119 10.19 10.91 -6.82
C ASN A 119 9.08 10.01 -6.26
N VAL A 120 7.82 10.36 -6.43
CA VAL A 120 6.66 9.56 -6.03
C VAL A 120 5.88 9.24 -7.29
N ALA A 121 5.73 7.96 -7.57
CA ALA A 121 5.09 7.48 -8.77
C ALA A 121 4.33 6.17 -8.51
N GLY A 122 3.09 6.10 -8.98
CA GLY A 122 2.37 4.87 -9.19
C GLY A 122 3.01 4.09 -10.35
N PHE A 123 3.16 2.78 -10.16
CA PHE A 123 3.78 1.88 -11.12
C PHE A 123 3.01 0.56 -11.13
N ASP A 124 2.42 0.21 -12.28
CA ASP A 124 1.58 -0.98 -12.38
C ASP A 124 1.47 -1.49 -13.83
N PHE A 125 1.22 -2.78 -14.00
CA PHE A 125 1.02 -3.40 -15.30
C PHE A 125 -0.44 -3.39 -15.72
N ASN A 126 -0.73 -2.85 -16.91
CA ASN A 126 -2.00 -3.08 -17.58
C ASN A 126 -2.03 -4.51 -18.14
N PRO A 127 -2.86 -5.43 -17.59
CA PRO A 127 -2.83 -6.84 -17.97
C PRO A 127 -3.44 -7.11 -19.35
N THR A 128 -4.21 -6.17 -19.92
CA THR A 128 -4.89 -6.37 -21.21
C THR A 128 -4.00 -6.08 -22.41
N VAL A 129 -3.03 -5.17 -22.26
CA VAL A 129 -2.15 -4.72 -23.35
C VAL A 129 -0.67 -4.93 -23.03
N ASP A 130 -0.36 -5.48 -21.86
CA ASP A 130 0.99 -5.76 -21.40
C ASP A 130 1.90 -4.52 -21.49
N ARG A 131 1.49 -3.45 -20.81
CA ARG A 131 2.23 -2.18 -20.73
C ARG A 131 2.33 -1.73 -19.29
N ILE A 132 3.44 -1.10 -18.97
CA ILE A 132 3.65 -0.46 -17.68
C ILE A 132 2.97 0.91 -17.71
N ARG A 133 2.16 1.20 -16.70
CA ARG A 133 1.65 2.53 -16.40
C ARG A 133 2.55 3.18 -15.35
N VAL A 134 2.94 4.42 -15.59
CA VAL A 134 3.60 5.27 -14.59
C VAL A 134 2.83 6.57 -14.48
N VAL A 135 2.38 6.89 -13.27
CA VAL A 135 1.72 8.17 -12.95
C VAL A 135 2.47 8.82 -11.80
N THR A 136 2.85 10.08 -11.94
CA THR A 136 3.58 10.81 -10.90
C THR A 136 2.70 11.84 -10.18
N THR A 137 3.10 12.23 -8.98
CA THR A 137 2.42 13.29 -8.22
C THR A 137 2.41 14.65 -8.93
N SER A 138 3.28 14.85 -9.93
CA SER A 138 3.26 16.04 -10.80
C SER A 138 2.26 15.94 -11.97
N GLY A 139 1.52 14.83 -12.07
CA GLY A 139 0.54 14.60 -13.12
C GLY A 139 1.10 14.00 -14.41
N GLN A 140 2.37 13.58 -14.45
CA GLN A 140 2.91 12.87 -15.60
C GLN A 140 2.22 11.50 -15.72
N ASN A 141 1.87 11.08 -16.94
CA ASN A 141 1.14 9.85 -17.23
C ASN A 141 1.79 9.15 -18.43
N LEU A 142 2.47 8.05 -18.21
CA LEU A 142 3.29 7.35 -19.18
C LEU A 142 2.85 5.91 -19.37
N ARG A 143 2.97 5.41 -20.60
CA ARG A 143 2.96 3.98 -20.91
C ARG A 143 4.31 3.54 -21.43
N LEU A 144 4.90 2.53 -20.77
CA LEU A 144 6.22 2.01 -21.13
C LEU A 144 6.09 0.59 -21.69
N ASN A 145 7.04 0.25 -22.57
CA ASN A 145 7.18 -1.10 -23.10
C ASN A 145 8.05 -1.94 -22.14
N PRO A 146 7.54 -3.06 -21.59
CA PRO A 146 8.28 -3.88 -20.64
C PRO A 146 9.47 -4.62 -21.23
N GLU A 147 9.55 -4.77 -22.57
CA GLU A 147 10.66 -5.45 -23.23
C GLU A 147 11.85 -4.52 -23.51
N THR A 148 11.57 -3.22 -23.66
CA THR A 148 12.61 -2.24 -24.02
C THR A 148 12.90 -1.21 -22.93
N GLY A 149 12.01 -1.11 -21.91
CA GLY A 149 12.06 -0.07 -20.89
C GLY A 149 11.74 1.35 -21.39
N ALA A 150 11.45 1.52 -22.69
CA ALA A 150 11.23 2.82 -23.29
C ALA A 150 9.77 3.31 -23.09
N VAL A 151 9.58 4.62 -22.99
CA VAL A 151 8.25 5.23 -23.09
C VAL A 151 7.70 4.99 -24.48
N GLN A 152 6.59 4.32 -24.57
CA GLN A 152 5.86 4.08 -25.82
C GLN A 152 4.94 5.24 -26.15
N VAL A 153 4.27 5.78 -25.10
CA VAL A 153 3.34 6.90 -25.23
C VAL A 153 3.43 7.77 -23.96
N THR A 154 3.52 9.09 -24.17
CA THR A 154 3.18 10.07 -23.13
C THR A 154 1.70 10.37 -23.30
N ASP A 155 0.90 9.94 -22.34
CA ASP A 155 -0.54 10.11 -22.32
C ASP A 155 -0.95 11.51 -21.81
N GLY A 156 -2.25 11.81 -21.81
CA GLY A 156 -2.77 13.05 -21.23
C GLY A 156 -2.40 13.16 -19.75
N SER A 157 -1.92 14.32 -19.33
CA SER A 157 -1.58 14.57 -17.92
C SER A 157 -2.80 14.38 -17.03
N ILE A 158 -2.57 13.99 -15.77
CA ILE A 158 -3.62 13.83 -14.76
C ILE A 158 -4.46 15.11 -14.68
N ASN A 159 -5.78 14.96 -14.79
CA ASN A 159 -6.75 16.04 -14.84
C ASN A 159 -8.12 15.60 -14.27
N GLY A 160 -9.13 16.48 -14.34
CA GLY A 160 -10.48 16.22 -13.82
C GLY A 160 -10.65 16.58 -12.34
N VAL A 161 -9.54 16.61 -11.58
CA VAL A 161 -9.52 17.04 -10.17
C VAL A 161 -8.37 18.01 -9.98
N THR A 162 -8.69 19.24 -9.54
CA THR A 162 -7.67 20.26 -9.32
C THR A 162 -6.77 19.91 -8.14
N GLY A 163 -5.46 19.94 -8.36
CA GLY A 163 -4.47 19.72 -7.31
C GLY A 163 -4.32 18.25 -6.87
N ALA A 164 -4.86 17.29 -7.63
CA ALA A 164 -4.66 15.88 -7.35
C ALA A 164 -3.17 15.50 -7.42
N MET A 165 -2.71 14.73 -6.43
CA MET A 165 -1.33 14.24 -6.33
C MET A 165 -1.35 12.72 -6.23
N ILE A 166 -1.43 12.06 -7.39
CA ILE A 166 -1.51 10.60 -7.44
C ILE A 166 -0.19 9.99 -6.97
N SER A 167 -0.25 9.24 -5.88
CA SER A 167 0.91 8.60 -5.25
C SER A 167 1.05 7.12 -5.61
N SER A 168 -0.04 6.45 -5.98
CA SER A 168 -0.01 5.05 -6.44
C SER A 168 -1.17 4.75 -7.36
N VAL A 169 -1.00 3.73 -8.21
CA VAL A 169 -2.00 3.26 -9.17
C VAL A 169 -2.03 1.74 -9.18
N ALA A 170 -3.19 1.16 -9.54
CA ALA A 170 -3.33 -0.28 -9.73
C ALA A 170 -4.43 -0.63 -10.75
N TYR A 171 -4.16 -1.60 -11.60
CA TYR A 171 -5.12 -2.18 -12.52
C TYR A 171 -5.83 -3.39 -11.92
N THR A 172 -7.11 -3.52 -12.18
CA THR A 172 -7.87 -4.74 -11.85
C THR A 172 -7.53 -5.89 -12.80
N ASN A 173 -7.95 -7.11 -12.41
CA ASN A 173 -7.78 -8.33 -13.23
C ASN A 173 -6.31 -8.61 -13.56
N SER A 174 -5.39 -8.40 -12.60
CA SER A 174 -3.95 -8.60 -12.77
C SER A 174 -3.61 -10.08 -13.00
N MET A 175 -3.95 -10.57 -14.22
CA MET A 175 -3.66 -11.94 -14.68
C MET A 175 -3.34 -11.96 -16.17
N ALA A 176 -2.58 -12.98 -16.58
CA ALA A 176 -2.29 -13.19 -18.00
C ALA A 176 -3.59 -13.46 -18.80
N GLY A 177 -3.72 -12.81 -19.96
CA GLY A 177 -4.88 -12.98 -20.84
C GLY A 177 -6.14 -12.25 -20.39
N ALA A 178 -6.05 -11.33 -19.43
CA ALA A 178 -7.18 -10.47 -19.06
C ALA A 178 -7.73 -9.72 -20.28
N THR A 179 -9.06 -9.72 -20.44
CA THR A 179 -9.75 -9.06 -21.57
C THR A 179 -10.31 -7.69 -21.21
N SER A 180 -10.33 -7.34 -19.92
CA SER A 180 -10.79 -6.06 -19.42
C SER A 180 -10.02 -5.69 -18.15
N THR A 181 -9.88 -4.39 -17.91
CA THR A 181 -9.29 -3.86 -16.68
C THR A 181 -9.78 -2.45 -16.40
N VAL A 182 -9.71 -2.03 -15.14
CA VAL A 182 -9.98 -0.67 -14.68
C VAL A 182 -8.75 -0.18 -13.93
N LEU A 183 -8.33 1.06 -14.17
CA LEU A 183 -7.26 1.71 -13.44
C LEU A 183 -7.82 2.49 -12.27
N PHE A 184 -7.28 2.23 -11.09
CA PHE A 184 -7.57 2.98 -9.87
C PHE A 184 -6.32 3.70 -9.39
N ASP A 185 -6.52 4.91 -8.86
CA ASP A 185 -5.48 5.82 -8.42
C ASP A 185 -5.72 6.25 -6.98
N ILE A 186 -4.67 6.27 -6.17
CA ILE A 186 -4.72 6.80 -4.80
C ILE A 186 -4.01 8.15 -4.76
N ASP A 187 -4.70 9.15 -4.21
CA ASP A 187 -4.10 10.37 -3.67
C ASP A 187 -4.11 10.26 -2.14
N ALA A 188 -2.98 9.84 -1.58
CA ALA A 188 -2.86 9.65 -0.14
C ALA A 188 -2.96 10.96 0.64
N SER A 189 -2.53 12.07 0.04
CA SER A 189 -2.56 13.40 0.65
C SER A 189 -3.97 13.98 0.72
N ALA A 190 -4.77 13.74 -0.31
CA ALA A 190 -6.18 14.11 -0.35
C ALA A 190 -7.10 13.08 0.32
N ASN A 191 -6.55 11.92 0.73
CA ASN A 191 -7.31 10.82 1.35
C ASN A 191 -8.42 10.29 0.40
N LYS A 192 -8.09 10.11 -0.90
CA LYS A 192 -9.03 9.81 -1.96
C LYS A 192 -8.63 8.61 -2.81
N LEU A 193 -9.64 7.87 -3.26
CA LEU A 193 -9.57 6.90 -4.35
C LEU A 193 -10.27 7.46 -5.57
N TYR A 194 -9.63 7.30 -6.73
CA TYR A 194 -10.15 7.67 -8.03
C TYR A 194 -10.15 6.48 -8.98
N LYS A 195 -10.96 6.54 -10.04
CA LYS A 195 -10.74 5.82 -11.29
C LYS A 195 -10.08 6.77 -12.27
N GLN A 196 -9.11 6.29 -13.02
CA GLN A 196 -8.58 7.02 -14.17
C GLN A 196 -9.35 6.57 -15.42
N ASP A 197 -10.34 7.34 -15.84
CA ASP A 197 -11.27 6.96 -16.91
C ASP A 197 -11.67 8.18 -17.80
N PRO A 198 -11.25 8.19 -19.10
CA PRO A 198 -10.35 7.24 -19.76
C PRO A 198 -8.90 7.34 -19.24
N PRO A 199 -8.20 6.18 -19.06
CA PRO A 199 -6.86 6.21 -18.45
C PRO A 199 -5.80 6.91 -19.32
N ASN A 200 -5.95 6.88 -20.64
CA ASN A 200 -5.02 7.53 -21.55
C ASN A 200 -5.24 9.05 -21.65
N ASP A 201 -6.39 9.54 -21.23
CA ASP A 201 -6.65 10.98 -21.15
C ASP A 201 -6.23 11.56 -19.79
N GLY A 202 -5.82 10.71 -18.84
CA GLY A 202 -5.43 11.10 -17.49
C GLY A 202 -6.59 11.61 -16.64
N LYS A 203 -7.85 11.31 -17.03
CA LYS A 203 -9.03 11.87 -16.38
C LYS A 203 -9.37 11.10 -15.09
N LEU A 204 -9.36 11.82 -13.97
CA LEU A 204 -9.78 11.27 -12.68
C LEU A 204 -11.29 11.40 -12.51
N VAL A 205 -11.90 10.32 -12.01
CA VAL A 205 -13.28 10.24 -11.56
C VAL A 205 -13.26 9.78 -10.10
N GLU A 206 -13.75 10.59 -9.19
CA GLU A 206 -13.75 10.25 -7.76
C GLU A 206 -14.60 9.00 -7.48
N VAL A 207 -14.02 8.06 -6.72
CA VAL A 207 -14.72 6.89 -6.17
C VAL A 207 -15.19 7.20 -4.74
N GLY A 208 -14.28 7.73 -3.91
CA GLY A 208 -14.63 8.12 -2.55
C GLY A 208 -13.43 8.40 -1.64
N ASN A 209 -13.74 8.57 -0.36
CA ASN A 209 -12.72 8.78 0.67
C ASN A 209 -12.12 7.45 1.12
N LEU A 210 -10.80 7.44 1.32
CA LEU A 210 -10.11 6.29 1.92
C LEU A 210 -10.46 6.12 3.41
N GLY A 211 -10.89 7.18 4.07
CA GLY A 211 -11.24 7.13 5.49
C GLY A 211 -10.03 6.98 6.42
N LEU A 212 -8.85 7.39 5.95
CA LEU A 212 -7.63 7.37 6.77
C LEU A 212 -7.74 8.36 7.92
N SER A 213 -7.31 7.96 9.12
CA SER A 213 -7.29 8.83 10.30
C SER A 213 -6.28 9.99 10.15
N THR A 214 -5.23 9.78 9.37
CA THR A 214 -4.22 10.79 9.03
C THR A 214 -3.91 10.65 7.54
N PRO A 215 -3.98 11.75 6.76
CA PRO A 215 -3.56 11.75 5.37
C PRO A 215 -2.12 11.23 5.23
N GLY A 216 -1.85 10.49 4.17
CA GLY A 216 -0.53 10.00 3.87
C GLY A 216 0.32 11.02 3.13
N THR A 217 1.63 10.82 3.14
CA THR A 217 2.58 11.56 2.30
C THR A 217 2.87 10.82 1.00
N ASP A 218 2.68 9.50 1.02
CA ASP A 218 2.95 8.58 -0.07
C ASP A 218 2.15 7.30 0.14
N SER A 219 1.98 6.52 -0.93
CA SER A 219 1.31 5.22 -0.88
C SER A 219 1.89 4.25 -1.90
N SER A 220 1.66 2.97 -1.67
CA SER A 220 1.76 1.92 -2.68
C SER A 220 0.45 1.13 -2.71
N PHE A 221 0.07 0.65 -3.88
CA PHE A 221 -1.26 0.09 -4.10
C PHE A 221 -1.18 -1.02 -5.13
N ASP A 222 -1.86 -2.14 -4.88
CA ASP A 222 -1.98 -3.21 -5.84
C ASP A 222 -3.31 -3.96 -5.69
N ILE A 223 -3.76 -4.56 -6.80
CA ILE A 223 -5.03 -5.29 -6.90
C ILE A 223 -4.76 -6.67 -7.49
N SER A 224 -5.03 -7.71 -6.71
CA SER A 224 -4.85 -9.10 -7.15
C SER A 224 -5.77 -9.48 -8.32
N ALA A 225 -5.44 -10.60 -8.97
CA ALA A 225 -6.29 -11.21 -9.99
C ALA A 225 -7.73 -11.51 -9.51
N SER A 226 -7.91 -11.77 -8.21
CA SER A 226 -9.23 -12.02 -7.60
C SER A 226 -9.96 -10.75 -7.15
N GLY A 227 -9.39 -9.55 -7.41
CA GLY A 227 -9.99 -8.27 -7.05
C GLY A 227 -9.74 -7.83 -5.60
N ILE A 228 -8.84 -8.51 -4.87
CA ILE A 228 -8.43 -8.04 -3.54
C ILE A 228 -7.48 -6.86 -3.73
N ALA A 229 -7.87 -5.71 -3.20
CA ALA A 229 -7.12 -4.46 -3.28
C ALA A 229 -6.47 -4.15 -1.93
N ILE A 230 -5.16 -3.96 -1.90
CA ILE A 230 -4.39 -3.58 -0.70
C ILE A 230 -3.54 -2.34 -0.98
N ALA A 231 -3.47 -1.45 -0.01
CA ALA A 231 -2.62 -0.27 -0.08
C ALA A 231 -1.78 -0.12 1.20
N SER A 232 -0.52 0.22 1.06
CA SER A 232 0.28 0.77 2.15
C SER A 232 0.26 2.28 2.07
N VAL A 233 -0.03 2.93 3.18
CA VAL A 233 -0.01 4.40 3.27
C VAL A 233 1.03 4.82 4.29
N ASN A 234 1.93 5.73 3.87
CA ASN A 234 2.98 6.28 4.70
C ASN A 234 2.52 7.57 5.37
N SER A 235 2.69 7.64 6.70
CA SER A 235 2.48 8.85 7.50
C SER A 235 3.64 9.01 8.48
N GLY A 236 4.52 9.97 8.23
CA GLY A 236 5.77 10.10 8.95
C GLY A 236 6.67 8.87 8.74
N THR A 237 7.03 8.18 9.83
CA THR A 237 7.87 6.96 9.80
C THR A 237 7.07 5.67 9.81
N SER A 238 5.74 5.74 9.82
CA SER A 238 4.85 4.58 9.87
C SER A 238 4.29 4.27 8.50
N SER A 239 4.26 2.99 8.16
CA SER A 239 3.52 2.45 7.02
C SER A 239 2.42 1.55 7.53
N VAL A 240 1.19 1.82 7.13
CA VAL A 240 0.01 1.07 7.54
C VAL A 240 -0.60 0.39 6.33
N LEU A 241 -0.85 -0.91 6.42
CA LEU A 241 -1.54 -1.68 5.39
C LEU A 241 -3.05 -1.58 5.58
N TYR A 242 -3.72 -1.35 4.48
CA TYR A 242 -5.19 -1.30 4.39
C TYR A 242 -5.69 -2.22 3.29
N GLN A 243 -6.85 -2.82 3.50
CA GLN A 243 -7.69 -3.31 2.42
C GLN A 243 -8.53 -2.13 1.90
N VAL A 244 -8.64 -2.01 0.58
CA VAL A 244 -9.37 -0.91 -0.09
C VAL A 244 -10.65 -1.46 -0.72
N ASN A 245 -11.77 -0.82 -0.47
CA ASN A 245 -13.03 -1.10 -1.15
C ASN A 245 -13.09 -0.29 -2.45
N LEU A 246 -13.02 -0.96 -3.59
CA LEU A 246 -12.99 -0.34 -4.92
C LEU A 246 -14.34 0.27 -5.35
N GLU A 247 -15.44 -0.01 -4.64
CA GLU A 247 -16.76 0.51 -4.98
C GLU A 247 -16.99 1.92 -4.39
N ASN A 248 -16.42 2.19 -3.20
CA ASN A 248 -16.69 3.43 -2.45
C ASN A 248 -15.44 4.11 -1.87
N GLY A 249 -14.25 3.54 -2.07
CA GLY A 249 -12.98 4.06 -1.60
C GLY A 249 -12.63 3.74 -0.14
N SER A 250 -13.59 3.30 0.68
CA SER A 250 -13.33 3.08 2.11
C SER A 250 -12.25 2.04 2.37
N THR A 251 -11.51 2.21 3.47
CA THR A 251 -10.45 1.28 3.84
C THR A 251 -10.71 0.59 5.17
N THR A 252 -10.15 -0.62 5.29
CA THR A 252 -10.07 -1.36 6.56
C THR A 252 -8.60 -1.58 6.90
N LYS A 253 -8.18 -1.10 8.08
CA LYS A 253 -6.79 -1.31 8.55
C LYS A 253 -6.53 -2.80 8.77
N LEU A 254 -5.44 -3.31 8.19
CA LEU A 254 -4.97 -4.68 8.36
C LEU A 254 -3.81 -4.77 9.37
N GLY A 255 -2.96 -3.74 9.42
CA GLY A 255 -1.84 -3.71 10.35
C GLY A 255 -0.85 -2.59 10.07
N THR A 256 0.22 -2.56 10.87
CA THR A 256 1.32 -1.59 10.72
C THR A 256 2.60 -2.35 10.43
N PHE A 257 3.36 -1.90 9.44
CA PHE A 257 4.65 -2.49 9.11
C PHE A 257 5.74 -2.06 10.10
N PRO A 258 6.73 -2.91 10.35
CA PRO A 258 7.90 -2.55 11.14
C PRO A 258 8.91 -1.66 10.39
N ALA A 259 8.66 -1.39 9.10
CA ALA A 259 9.52 -0.61 8.21
C ALA A 259 8.68 0.31 7.32
N THR A 260 9.28 1.37 6.78
CA THR A 260 8.64 2.21 5.75
C THR A 260 8.58 1.47 4.42
N ILE A 261 7.39 1.37 3.82
CA ILE A 261 7.11 0.67 2.57
C ILE A 261 7.01 1.68 1.42
N MET A 262 7.73 1.40 0.34
CA MET A 262 7.77 2.22 -0.89
C MET A 262 7.05 1.57 -2.07
N GLY A 263 6.79 0.27 -2.00
CA GLY A 263 6.10 -0.48 -3.05
C GLY A 263 5.43 -1.74 -2.51
N LEU A 264 4.32 -2.12 -3.12
CA LEU A 264 3.62 -3.38 -2.90
C LEU A 264 3.42 -4.06 -4.24
N ALA A 265 3.53 -5.39 -4.27
CA ALA A 265 3.19 -6.19 -5.45
C ALA A 265 2.62 -7.56 -5.02
N ILE A 266 1.44 -7.89 -5.51
CA ILE A 266 0.78 -9.19 -5.31
C ILE A 266 1.16 -10.07 -6.50
N PRO A 267 1.70 -11.29 -6.30
CA PRO A 267 2.02 -12.17 -7.41
C PRO A 267 0.82 -12.44 -8.30
N SER A 268 0.96 -12.13 -9.59
CA SER A 268 -0.03 -12.52 -10.61
C SER A 268 0.12 -14.01 -10.89
N LYS A 269 -0.93 -14.79 -10.67
CA LYS A 269 -0.97 -16.23 -10.95
C LYS A 269 -1.84 -16.54 -12.16
#